data_20b71b2b7ac0be4a7f938246f86bc5b5
#
_entry.id   20b71b2b7ac0be4a7f938246f86bc5b5
#
_cell.length_a   1.000
_cell.length_b   1.000
_cell.length_c   1.000
_cell.angle_alpha   90.00
_cell.angle_beta   90.00
_cell.angle_gamma   90.00
#
_symmetry.space_group_name_H-M   'P 1'
#
loop_
_entity.id
_entity.type
_entity.pdbx_description
1 polymer ?
#
loop_
_entity_poly.entity_id
_entity_poly.type
_entity_poly.pdbx_seq_one_letter_code
_entity_poly.pdbx_strand_id
1 'polypeptide(L)'
;ATAGPPVSPTLPRVVFIAIDCLSFDPSVSRDVIVTAQQFIDRLPPTDEVGLFVYPHGPKISPTTDHAVARSSLNTVIGQRDLPSSQFHLRPAEIVDLSSSASAGLGTANALLQSVIQRECGTDPNCTQRLITEISGAALYYEGQGNAGLGMLRSLIEQLSAINGRKTLVLISAGMMASDVPGGRPNIGELGIRVGKEAARSNTSIYTIFLDTSAIDRFQAQGRGAEKNLTNESRDSEVLGRWLDQFSGAAGGALFRVQTGRGEQAFERVL
;
A
#
# COMPACT_ATOMS: atom_id res chain seq x y z
N ALA A 1 -20.16 -51.18 10.06
CA ALA A 1 -19.39 -50.12 9.46
C ALA A 1 -20.33 -48.93 9.21
N THR A 2 -20.27 -47.91 10.06
CA THR A 2 -21.00 -46.65 9.90
C THR A 2 -20.19 -45.76 8.96
N ALA A 3 -20.73 -45.50 7.77
CA ALA A 3 -20.17 -44.54 6.84
C ALA A 3 -20.23 -43.16 7.52
N GLY A 4 -19.10 -42.48 7.62
CA GLY A 4 -19.02 -41.10 8.08
C GLY A 4 -19.84 -40.16 7.16
N PRO A 5 -20.27 -38.99 7.67
CA PRO A 5 -21.03 -38.05 6.84
C PRO A 5 -20.24 -37.69 5.59
N PRO A 6 -20.91 -37.54 4.42
CA PRO A 6 -20.24 -37.17 3.19
C PRO A 6 -19.57 -35.78 3.39
N VAL A 7 -18.27 -35.75 3.15
CA VAL A 7 -17.52 -34.47 3.11
C VAL A 7 -18.07 -33.67 1.92
N SER A 8 -18.81 -32.62 2.22
CA SER A 8 -19.26 -31.70 1.16
C SER A 8 -18.03 -31.21 0.38
N PRO A 9 -18.02 -31.29 -0.95
CA PRO A 9 -16.92 -30.78 -1.73
C PRO A 9 -16.78 -29.28 -1.44
N THR A 10 -15.66 -28.89 -0.83
CA THR A 10 -15.33 -27.48 -0.67
C THR A 10 -15.11 -26.92 -2.07
N LEU A 11 -15.94 -25.97 -2.46
CA LEU A 11 -15.76 -25.25 -3.73
C LEU A 11 -14.34 -24.65 -3.73
N PRO A 12 -13.62 -24.72 -4.86
CA PRO A 12 -12.30 -24.11 -4.98
C PRO A 12 -12.41 -22.61 -4.67
N ARG A 13 -11.47 -22.13 -3.85
CA ARG A 13 -11.40 -20.69 -3.53
C ARG A 13 -10.67 -19.99 -4.67
N VAL A 14 -11.13 -18.77 -4.99
CA VAL A 14 -10.44 -17.89 -5.93
C VAL A 14 -9.66 -16.86 -5.14
N VAL A 15 -8.35 -16.89 -5.30
CA VAL A 15 -7.40 -15.99 -4.64
C VAL A 15 -6.70 -15.14 -5.69
N PHE A 16 -6.80 -13.82 -5.57
CA PHE A 16 -6.03 -12.89 -6.38
C PHE A 16 -4.90 -12.26 -5.56
N ILE A 17 -3.73 -12.15 -6.17
CA ILE A 17 -2.62 -11.39 -5.62
C ILE A 17 -2.49 -10.11 -6.45
N ALA A 18 -2.75 -8.96 -5.83
CA ALA A 18 -2.49 -7.65 -6.41
C ALA A 18 -1.19 -7.09 -5.86
N ILE A 19 -0.32 -6.57 -6.72
CA ILE A 19 0.95 -5.96 -6.32
C ILE A 19 0.96 -4.50 -6.78
N ASP A 20 1.09 -3.61 -5.80
CA ASP A 20 1.17 -2.17 -5.99
C ASP A 20 2.62 -1.74 -6.23
N CYS A 21 3.07 -1.79 -7.49
CA CYS A 21 4.43 -1.38 -7.84
C CYS A 21 4.67 0.14 -7.73
N LEU A 22 3.61 0.96 -7.61
CA LEU A 22 3.76 2.40 -7.37
C LEU A 22 4.23 2.71 -5.95
N SER A 23 4.05 1.78 -5.01
CA SER A 23 4.36 2.00 -3.60
C SER A 23 5.82 1.75 -3.22
N PHE A 24 6.61 1.06 -4.05
CA PHE A 24 8.00 0.73 -3.73
C PHE A 24 8.93 0.90 -4.92
N ASP A 25 10.20 1.14 -4.64
CA ASP A 25 11.24 1.24 -5.67
C ASP A 25 11.85 -0.12 -6.05
N PRO A 26 12.63 -0.17 -7.16
CA PRO A 26 13.22 -1.42 -7.67
C PRO A 26 14.03 -2.20 -6.64
N SER A 27 14.65 -1.55 -5.65
CA SER A 27 15.47 -2.20 -4.62
C SER A 27 14.67 -3.15 -3.72
N VAL A 28 13.35 -2.93 -3.58
CA VAL A 28 12.44 -3.72 -2.74
C VAL A 28 11.80 -4.87 -3.53
N SER A 29 11.92 -4.88 -4.86
CA SER A 29 11.21 -5.84 -5.72
C SER A 29 11.46 -7.30 -5.33
N ARG A 30 12.68 -7.65 -4.95
CA ARG A 30 13.03 -9.02 -4.54
C ARG A 30 12.23 -9.49 -3.33
N ASP A 31 12.07 -8.62 -2.32
CA ASP A 31 11.34 -8.97 -1.10
C ASP A 31 9.85 -9.13 -1.37
N VAL A 32 9.29 -8.28 -2.26
CA VAL A 32 7.91 -8.40 -2.73
C VAL A 32 7.69 -9.73 -3.45
N ILE A 33 8.60 -10.08 -4.39
CA ILE A 33 8.53 -11.33 -5.16
C ILE A 33 8.57 -12.54 -4.21
N VAL A 34 9.54 -12.57 -3.29
CA VAL A 34 9.68 -13.67 -2.33
C VAL A 34 8.43 -13.78 -1.46
N THR A 35 7.91 -12.66 -0.97
CA THR A 35 6.69 -12.63 -0.17
C THR A 35 5.49 -13.21 -0.93
N ALA A 36 5.29 -12.78 -2.17
CA ALA A 36 4.19 -13.28 -3.01
C ALA A 36 4.36 -14.76 -3.37
N GLN A 37 5.58 -15.21 -3.69
CA GLN A 37 5.87 -16.62 -3.98
C GLN A 37 5.62 -17.52 -2.78
N GLN A 38 6.07 -17.13 -1.59
CA GLN A 38 5.82 -17.87 -0.35
C GLN A 38 4.32 -17.97 -0.05
N PHE A 39 3.54 -16.96 -0.38
CA PHE A 39 2.08 -17.01 -0.23
C PHE A 39 1.48 -18.04 -1.20
N ILE A 40 1.87 -18.03 -2.49
CA ILE A 40 1.40 -18.99 -3.49
C ILE A 40 1.75 -20.44 -3.07
N ASP A 41 2.97 -20.66 -2.57
CA ASP A 41 3.48 -21.98 -2.17
C ASP A 41 2.65 -22.60 -1.01
N ARG A 42 1.89 -21.81 -0.27
CA ARG A 42 1.00 -22.27 0.84
C ARG A 42 -0.44 -22.47 0.43
N LEU A 43 -0.83 -22.05 -0.77
CA LEU A 43 -2.20 -22.28 -1.24
C LEU A 43 -2.46 -23.75 -1.51
N PRO A 44 -3.63 -24.30 -1.11
CA PRO A 44 -4.05 -25.61 -1.53
C PRO A 44 -4.02 -25.76 -3.06
N PRO A 45 -3.61 -26.89 -3.60
CA PRO A 45 -3.53 -27.08 -5.06
C PRO A 45 -4.88 -27.02 -5.77
N THR A 46 -5.98 -27.08 -5.02
CA THR A 46 -7.35 -26.92 -5.54
C THR A 46 -7.78 -25.48 -5.68
N ASP A 47 -7.10 -24.54 -5.02
CA ASP A 47 -7.43 -23.13 -5.09
C ASP A 47 -6.96 -22.54 -6.43
N GLU A 48 -7.75 -21.65 -6.99
CA GLU A 48 -7.36 -20.89 -8.18
C GLU A 48 -6.64 -19.62 -7.79
N VAL A 49 -5.47 -19.37 -8.36
CA VAL A 49 -4.68 -18.16 -8.13
C VAL A 49 -4.64 -17.29 -9.38
N GLY A 50 -5.01 -16.01 -9.21
CA GLY A 50 -4.84 -14.95 -10.21
C GLY A 50 -3.80 -13.94 -9.76
N LEU A 51 -3.19 -13.23 -10.72
CA LEU A 51 -2.18 -12.21 -10.46
C LEU A 51 -2.56 -10.90 -11.16
N PHE A 52 -2.41 -9.78 -10.46
CA PHE A 52 -2.64 -8.45 -10.98
C PHE A 52 -1.56 -7.48 -10.50
N VAL A 53 -0.53 -7.30 -11.31
CA VAL A 53 0.58 -6.39 -11.00
C VAL A 53 0.34 -5.05 -11.71
N TYR A 54 0.30 -3.96 -10.96
CA TYR A 54 0.00 -2.64 -11.52
C TYR A 54 1.04 -1.59 -11.11
N PRO A 55 1.21 -0.52 -11.89
CA PRO A 55 0.54 -0.21 -13.16
C PRO A 55 1.00 -1.07 -14.34
N HIS A 56 2.27 -1.47 -14.37
CA HIS A 56 2.88 -2.24 -15.44
C HIS A 56 3.46 -3.52 -14.89
N GLY A 57 2.86 -4.67 -15.26
CA GLY A 57 3.30 -5.98 -14.80
C GLY A 57 2.38 -7.09 -15.28
N PRO A 58 2.69 -8.35 -14.90
CA PRO A 58 1.92 -9.50 -15.33
C PRO A 58 0.49 -9.47 -14.78
N LYS A 59 -0.44 -9.93 -15.61
CA LYS A 59 -1.85 -10.16 -15.28
C LYS A 59 -2.20 -11.59 -15.64
N ILE A 60 -2.60 -12.40 -14.67
CA ILE A 60 -2.93 -13.80 -14.84
C ILE A 60 -4.36 -14.02 -14.37
N SER A 61 -5.18 -14.59 -15.23
CA SER A 61 -6.52 -15.05 -14.85
C SER A 61 -6.42 -16.20 -13.84
N PRO A 62 -7.46 -16.43 -13.00
CA PRO A 62 -7.45 -17.52 -12.04
C PRO A 62 -7.12 -18.87 -12.70
N THR A 63 -6.17 -19.59 -12.11
CA THR A 63 -5.69 -20.90 -12.57
C THR A 63 -5.27 -21.78 -11.40
N THR A 64 -5.47 -23.07 -11.51
CA THR A 64 -4.94 -24.08 -10.58
C THR A 64 -3.46 -24.39 -10.86
N ASP A 65 -2.91 -23.93 -12.00
CA ASP A 65 -1.47 -24.00 -12.27
C ASP A 65 -0.73 -22.88 -11.54
N HIS A 66 -0.43 -23.09 -10.29
CA HIS A 66 0.27 -22.12 -9.43
C HIS A 66 1.68 -21.79 -9.95
N ALA A 67 2.31 -22.69 -10.73
CA ALA A 67 3.65 -22.49 -11.27
C ALA A 67 3.68 -21.33 -12.27
N VAL A 68 2.60 -21.13 -13.05
CA VAL A 68 2.46 -20.01 -13.99
C VAL A 68 2.42 -18.69 -13.24
N ALA A 69 1.58 -18.57 -12.22
CA ALA A 69 1.50 -17.35 -11.41
C ALA A 69 2.82 -17.06 -10.68
N ARG A 70 3.41 -18.10 -10.07
CA ARG A 70 4.68 -18.03 -9.34
C ARG A 70 5.86 -17.57 -10.22
N SER A 71 6.00 -18.14 -11.41
CA SER A 71 7.09 -17.77 -12.33
C SER A 71 6.94 -16.36 -12.89
N SER A 72 5.70 -15.91 -13.12
CA SER A 72 5.40 -14.56 -13.62
C SER A 72 5.81 -13.47 -12.63
N LEU A 73 5.86 -13.77 -11.33
CA LEU A 73 6.33 -12.83 -10.31
C LEU A 73 7.79 -12.41 -10.50
N ASN A 74 8.63 -13.20 -11.17
CA ASN A 74 10.04 -12.87 -11.40
C ASN A 74 10.25 -11.62 -12.28
N THR A 75 9.20 -11.17 -12.96
CA THR A 75 9.24 -9.95 -13.79
C THR A 75 8.76 -8.70 -13.05
N VAL A 76 8.36 -8.82 -11.78
CA VAL A 76 7.88 -7.70 -10.97
C VAL A 76 9.04 -6.77 -10.62
N ILE A 77 8.85 -5.49 -10.94
CA ILE A 77 9.82 -4.42 -10.61
C ILE A 77 9.04 -3.25 -10.01
N GLY A 78 9.54 -2.72 -8.88
CA GLY A 78 9.00 -1.51 -8.27
C GLY A 78 9.07 -0.32 -9.23
N GLN A 79 8.03 0.52 -9.20
CA GLN A 79 7.83 1.62 -10.14
C GLN A 79 7.51 2.91 -9.38
N ARG A 80 7.91 2.98 -8.09
CA ARG A 80 7.78 4.19 -7.31
C ARG A 80 8.65 5.27 -7.95
N ASP A 81 8.00 6.29 -8.47
CA ASP A 81 8.64 7.51 -8.91
C ASP A 81 8.53 8.55 -7.78
N LEU A 82 9.66 9.10 -7.36
CA LEU A 82 9.69 10.14 -6.35
C LEU A 82 9.86 11.49 -7.07
N PRO A 83 9.02 12.48 -6.77
CA PRO A 83 9.23 13.81 -7.31
C PRO A 83 10.63 14.29 -6.91
N SER A 84 11.32 14.91 -7.85
CA SER A 84 12.62 15.52 -7.54
C SER A 84 12.42 16.58 -6.45
N SER A 85 13.08 16.36 -5.31
CA SER A 85 12.97 17.24 -4.15
C SER A 85 14.31 17.90 -3.85
N GLN A 86 14.28 19.18 -3.55
CA GLN A 86 15.42 19.91 -2.98
C GLN A 86 15.49 19.72 -1.46
N PHE A 87 14.40 19.31 -0.84
CA PHE A 87 14.21 19.20 0.60
C PHE A 87 14.06 17.74 1.05
N HIS A 88 14.46 17.48 2.29
CA HIS A 88 14.41 16.14 2.87
C HIS A 88 13.10 15.91 3.65
N LEU A 89 11.96 16.04 2.95
CA LEU A 89 10.65 15.91 3.53
C LEU A 89 10.30 14.42 3.77
N ARG A 90 9.79 14.14 4.96
CA ARG A 90 9.26 12.82 5.33
C ARG A 90 7.79 12.70 4.93
N PRO A 91 7.28 11.46 4.70
CA PRO A 91 5.86 11.23 4.39
C PRO A 91 4.91 11.91 5.36
N ALA A 92 5.14 11.79 6.67
CA ALA A 92 4.30 12.43 7.68
C ALA A 92 4.34 13.96 7.61
N GLU A 93 5.51 14.56 7.33
CA GLU A 93 5.62 16.01 7.20
C GLU A 93 4.82 16.54 6.00
N ILE A 94 4.86 15.84 4.87
CA ILE A 94 4.06 16.19 3.69
C ILE A 94 2.57 16.18 4.05
N VAL A 95 2.09 15.11 4.68
CA VAL A 95 0.66 14.95 5.03
C VAL A 95 0.24 15.96 6.09
N ASP A 96 0.99 16.05 7.20
CA ASP A 96 0.62 16.89 8.35
C ASP A 96 0.66 18.39 7.97
N LEU A 97 1.64 18.84 7.17
CA LEU A 97 1.75 20.24 6.76
C LEU A 97 0.75 20.62 5.66
N SER A 98 0.49 19.73 4.69
CA SER A 98 -0.50 20.01 3.64
C SER A 98 -1.94 19.96 4.16
N SER A 99 -2.21 19.12 5.16
CA SER A 99 -3.53 18.99 5.79
C SER A 99 -3.85 20.15 6.72
N SER A 100 -2.86 20.67 7.44
CA SER A 100 -3.03 21.74 8.41
C SER A 100 -3.21 23.11 7.80
N ALA A 101 -2.70 23.34 6.59
CA ALA A 101 -3.00 24.55 5.81
C ALA A 101 -4.51 24.68 5.55
N SER A 102 -5.23 23.55 5.51
CA SER A 102 -6.69 23.49 5.35
C SER A 102 -7.46 23.63 6.67
N ALA A 103 -6.84 23.31 7.82
CA ALA A 103 -7.53 23.17 9.11
C ALA A 103 -7.22 24.29 10.15
N GLY A 104 -6.26 25.19 9.89
CA GLY A 104 -5.94 26.31 10.79
C GLY A 104 -5.39 25.91 12.17
N LEU A 105 -4.81 24.72 12.33
CA LEU A 105 -4.38 24.17 13.60
C LEU A 105 -3.00 24.68 14.04
N GLY A 106 -2.90 25.16 15.27
CA GLY A 106 -1.67 25.74 15.85
C GLY A 106 -0.46 24.80 15.96
N THR A 107 -0.67 23.48 16.05
CA THR A 107 0.41 22.47 16.07
C THR A 107 1.16 22.37 14.75
N ALA A 108 0.50 22.68 13.64
CA ALA A 108 1.13 22.76 12.34
C ALA A 108 2.15 23.87 12.22
N ASN A 109 1.95 24.97 12.92
CA ASN A 109 2.92 26.04 12.92
C ASN A 109 4.24 25.63 13.54
N ALA A 110 4.23 24.84 14.62
CA ALA A 110 5.45 24.36 15.27
C ALA A 110 6.21 23.36 14.35
N LEU A 111 5.49 22.43 13.71
CA LEU A 111 6.08 21.49 12.76
C LEU A 111 6.66 22.24 11.56
N LEU A 112 5.91 23.18 10.98
CA LEU A 112 6.36 23.99 9.85
C LEU A 112 7.64 24.76 10.21
N GLN A 113 7.67 25.41 11.38
CA GLN A 113 8.85 26.15 11.83
C GLN A 113 10.07 25.23 12.02
N SER A 114 9.89 24.02 12.56
CA SER A 114 10.98 23.06 12.71
C SER A 114 11.53 22.61 11.35
N VAL A 115 10.65 22.36 10.37
CA VAL A 115 11.06 21.98 9.01
C VAL A 115 11.74 23.14 8.29
N ILE A 116 11.22 24.39 8.41
CA ILE A 116 11.87 25.59 7.86
C ILE A 116 13.27 25.75 8.46
N GLN A 117 13.41 25.64 9.76
CA GLN A 117 14.70 25.78 10.42
C GLN A 117 15.71 24.72 9.96
N ARG A 118 15.27 23.49 9.77
CA ARG A 118 16.10 22.38 9.29
C ARG A 118 16.53 22.54 7.83
N GLU A 119 15.60 22.93 6.95
CA GLU A 119 15.83 22.91 5.51
C GLU A 119 16.31 24.28 4.96
N CYS A 120 15.89 25.37 5.57
CA CYS A 120 16.07 26.72 5.05
C CYS A 120 16.86 27.66 5.97
N GLY A 121 16.90 27.38 7.28
CA GLY A 121 17.47 28.31 8.25
C GLY A 121 16.71 29.64 8.23
N THR A 122 17.37 30.73 7.83
CA THR A 122 16.80 32.08 7.82
C THR A 122 16.50 32.64 6.41
N ASP A 123 16.63 31.78 5.36
CA ASP A 123 16.37 32.25 3.97
C ASP A 123 14.86 32.26 3.65
N PRO A 124 14.26 33.48 3.47
CA PRO A 124 12.83 33.58 3.19
C PRO A 124 12.44 33.05 1.80
N ASN A 125 13.34 33.12 0.81
CA ASN A 125 13.08 32.56 -0.52
C ASN A 125 13.07 31.03 -0.50
N CYS A 126 13.92 30.42 0.32
CA CYS A 126 13.90 28.99 0.56
C CYS A 126 12.57 28.56 1.20
N THR A 127 12.08 29.28 2.21
CA THR A 127 10.80 29.02 2.87
C THR A 127 9.63 28.97 1.89
N GLN A 128 9.57 29.92 0.96
CA GLN A 128 8.50 29.93 -0.05
C GLN A 128 8.58 28.72 -1.00
N ARG A 129 9.80 28.33 -1.42
CA ARG A 129 10.01 27.12 -2.24
C ARG A 129 9.61 25.87 -1.47
N LEU A 130 9.97 25.75 -0.20
CA LEU A 130 9.62 24.62 0.66
C LEU A 130 8.10 24.46 0.77
N ILE A 131 7.34 25.52 1.04
CA ILE A 131 5.87 25.47 1.13
C ILE A 131 5.25 25.04 -0.20
N THR A 132 5.78 25.55 -1.31
CA THR A 132 5.32 25.16 -2.66
C THR A 132 5.59 23.70 -2.93
N GLU A 133 6.76 23.18 -2.53
CA GLU A 133 7.14 21.79 -2.72
C GLU A 133 6.30 20.84 -1.86
N ILE A 134 6.02 21.17 -0.61
CA ILE A 134 5.11 20.40 0.26
C ILE A 134 3.74 20.24 -0.42
N SER A 135 3.18 21.33 -0.92
CA SER A 135 1.87 21.33 -1.59
C SER A 135 1.91 20.53 -2.89
N GLY A 136 2.96 20.67 -3.68
CA GLY A 136 3.18 19.94 -4.92
C GLY A 136 3.34 18.43 -4.68
N ALA A 137 4.11 18.04 -3.65
CA ALA A 137 4.30 16.66 -3.25
C ALA A 137 2.98 16.01 -2.81
N ALA A 138 2.17 16.72 -2.01
CA ALA A 138 0.87 16.22 -1.57
C ALA A 138 -0.08 15.95 -2.75
N LEU A 139 -0.12 16.85 -3.74
CA LEU A 139 -0.91 16.67 -4.96
C LEU A 139 -0.39 15.51 -5.82
N TYR A 140 0.92 15.35 -5.92
CA TYR A 140 1.54 14.25 -6.65
C TYR A 140 1.13 12.90 -6.05
N TYR A 141 1.25 12.73 -4.73
CA TYR A 141 0.85 11.49 -4.05
C TYR A 141 -0.65 11.25 -4.09
N GLU A 142 -1.47 12.30 -4.07
CA GLU A 142 -2.92 12.20 -4.29
C GLU A 142 -3.23 11.66 -5.69
N GLY A 143 -2.54 12.15 -6.71
CA GLY A 143 -2.65 11.66 -8.08
C GLY A 143 -2.25 10.18 -8.21
N GLN A 144 -1.13 9.79 -7.62
CA GLN A 144 -0.68 8.38 -7.60
C GLN A 144 -1.69 7.48 -6.88
N GLY A 145 -2.17 7.90 -5.70
CA GLY A 145 -3.16 7.15 -4.93
C GLY A 145 -4.46 6.95 -5.70
N ASN A 146 -4.97 7.99 -6.35
CA ASN A 146 -6.17 7.91 -7.18
C ASN A 146 -5.97 6.97 -8.38
N ALA A 147 -4.81 6.98 -9.02
CA ALA A 147 -4.49 6.07 -10.11
C ALA A 147 -4.44 4.61 -9.64
N GLY A 148 -3.76 4.33 -8.52
CA GLY A 148 -3.70 2.99 -7.93
C GLY A 148 -5.09 2.45 -7.56
N LEU A 149 -5.92 3.29 -6.91
CA LEU A 149 -7.30 2.95 -6.57
C LEU A 149 -8.18 2.72 -7.80
N GLY A 150 -7.99 3.48 -8.87
CA GLY A 150 -8.67 3.28 -10.13
C GLY A 150 -8.37 1.91 -10.74
N MET A 151 -7.11 1.48 -10.68
CA MET A 151 -6.69 0.15 -11.16
C MET A 151 -7.25 -0.98 -10.27
N LEU A 152 -7.22 -0.83 -8.96
CA LEU A 152 -7.84 -1.80 -8.03
C LEU A 152 -9.35 -1.90 -8.24
N ARG A 153 -10.02 -0.78 -8.46
CA ARG A 153 -11.45 -0.76 -8.77
C ARG A 153 -11.75 -1.53 -10.05
N SER A 154 -10.97 -1.33 -11.12
CA SER A 154 -11.13 -2.09 -12.36
C SER A 154 -10.93 -3.59 -12.16
N LEU A 155 -9.99 -4.00 -11.29
CA LEU A 155 -9.84 -5.40 -10.90
C LEU A 155 -11.09 -5.90 -10.16
N ILE A 156 -11.60 -5.16 -9.18
CA ILE A 156 -12.79 -5.54 -8.41
C ILE A 156 -14.03 -5.68 -9.32
N GLU A 157 -14.18 -4.81 -10.31
CA GLU A 157 -15.23 -4.93 -11.33
C GLU A 157 -15.10 -6.25 -12.13
N GLN A 158 -13.89 -6.64 -12.52
CA GLN A 158 -13.64 -7.92 -13.18
C GLN A 158 -13.94 -9.10 -12.25
N LEU A 159 -13.54 -9.01 -10.98
CA LEU A 159 -13.81 -10.04 -9.98
C LEU A 159 -15.30 -10.20 -9.69
N SER A 160 -16.10 -9.16 -9.87
CA SER A 160 -17.56 -9.23 -9.65
C SER A 160 -18.26 -10.21 -10.61
N ALA A 161 -17.67 -10.46 -11.79
CA ALA A 161 -18.16 -11.44 -12.75
C ALA A 161 -17.91 -12.91 -12.35
N ILE A 162 -17.00 -13.15 -11.41
CA ILE A 162 -16.68 -14.48 -10.89
C ILE A 162 -17.66 -14.82 -9.76
N ASN A 163 -18.35 -15.95 -9.88
CA ASN A 163 -19.27 -16.41 -8.85
C ASN A 163 -18.52 -16.88 -7.59
N GLY A 164 -19.14 -16.76 -6.44
CA GLY A 164 -18.63 -17.25 -5.18
C GLY A 164 -17.76 -16.21 -4.43
N ARG A 165 -17.16 -16.66 -3.35
CA ARG A 165 -16.32 -15.85 -2.47
C ARG A 165 -14.91 -15.75 -3.05
N LYS A 166 -14.38 -14.54 -3.11
CA LYS A 166 -13.03 -14.26 -3.59
C LYS A 166 -12.18 -13.63 -2.49
N THR A 167 -10.90 -13.93 -2.50
CA THR A 167 -9.90 -13.32 -1.63
C THR A 167 -8.93 -12.51 -2.49
N LEU A 168 -8.80 -11.23 -2.22
CA LEU A 168 -7.78 -10.37 -2.83
C LEU A 168 -6.70 -10.08 -1.80
N VAL A 169 -5.47 -10.48 -2.09
CA VAL A 169 -4.29 -10.17 -1.30
C VAL A 169 -3.55 -9.03 -1.97
N LEU A 170 -3.62 -7.84 -1.37
CA LEU A 170 -2.90 -6.66 -1.85
C LEU A 170 -1.53 -6.57 -1.16
N ILE A 171 -0.45 -6.54 -1.93
CA ILE A 171 0.90 -6.28 -1.45
C ILE A 171 1.28 -4.85 -1.81
N SER A 172 1.54 -4.01 -0.81
CA SER A 172 1.86 -2.59 -0.98
C SER A 172 2.84 -2.13 0.10
N ALA A 173 3.74 -1.22 -0.23
CA ALA A 173 4.62 -0.55 0.74
C ALA A 173 4.00 0.76 1.29
N GLY A 174 2.72 0.97 1.06
CA GLY A 174 1.97 2.07 1.62
C GLY A 174 1.47 3.08 0.60
N MET A 175 0.53 3.88 1.05
CA MET A 175 -0.06 4.95 0.25
C MET A 175 -0.37 6.14 1.17
N MET A 176 0.17 7.30 0.84
CA MET A 176 -0.04 8.49 1.66
C MET A 176 -1.49 8.99 1.57
N ALA A 177 -2.13 9.17 2.71
CA ALA A 177 -3.44 9.80 2.81
C ALA A 177 -3.55 10.64 4.08
N SER A 178 -4.22 11.78 3.97
CA SER A 178 -4.58 12.59 5.13
C SER A 178 -5.66 11.90 5.96
N ASP A 179 -5.53 12.00 7.27
CA ASP A 179 -6.54 11.61 8.26
C ASP A 179 -7.47 12.78 8.65
N VAL A 180 -7.20 13.96 8.12
CA VAL A 180 -8.00 15.17 8.37
C VAL A 180 -9.00 15.36 7.23
N PRO A 181 -10.30 15.56 7.51
CA PRO A 181 -11.29 15.87 6.48
C PRO A 181 -10.88 17.08 5.64
N GLY A 182 -10.85 16.91 4.31
CA GLY A 182 -10.39 17.94 3.37
C GLY A 182 -8.88 18.16 3.33
N GLY A 183 -8.11 17.42 4.13
CA GLY A 183 -6.64 17.42 4.07
C GLY A 183 -6.10 16.68 2.85
N ARG A 184 -4.80 16.86 2.58
CA ARG A 184 -4.14 16.24 1.42
C ARG A 184 -2.98 15.34 1.83
N PRO A 185 -2.71 14.27 1.09
CA PRO A 185 -3.44 13.71 -0.07
C PRO A 185 -4.85 13.23 0.29
N ASN A 186 -5.86 13.57 -0.52
CA ASN A 186 -7.26 13.23 -0.26
C ASN A 186 -7.70 12.00 -1.08
N ILE A 187 -7.40 10.81 -0.59
CA ILE A 187 -7.77 9.55 -1.24
C ILE A 187 -8.66 8.67 -0.36
N GLY A 188 -8.85 9.03 0.92
CA GLY A 188 -9.50 8.17 1.90
C GLY A 188 -10.96 7.81 1.55
N GLU A 189 -11.75 8.77 1.09
CA GLU A 189 -13.15 8.52 0.71
C GLU A 189 -13.28 7.59 -0.50
N LEU A 190 -12.40 7.76 -1.51
CA LEU A 190 -12.38 6.90 -2.69
C LEU A 190 -12.02 5.47 -2.27
N GLY A 191 -11.04 5.31 -1.41
CA GLY A 191 -10.62 4.01 -0.94
C GLY A 191 -11.69 3.26 -0.16
N ILE A 192 -12.36 3.92 0.79
CA ILE A 192 -13.47 3.32 1.53
C ILE A 192 -14.57 2.88 0.56
N ARG A 193 -14.85 3.67 -0.47
CA ARG A 193 -15.86 3.33 -1.49
C ARG A 193 -15.46 2.09 -2.27
N VAL A 194 -14.21 2.02 -2.75
CA VAL A 194 -13.68 0.86 -3.47
C VAL A 194 -13.68 -0.40 -2.58
N GLY A 195 -13.32 -0.28 -1.30
CA GLY A 195 -13.42 -1.38 -0.34
C GLY A 195 -14.85 -1.90 -0.17
N LYS A 196 -15.83 -1.00 -0.07
CA LYS A 196 -17.25 -1.38 -0.01
C LYS A 196 -17.76 -2.01 -1.31
N GLU A 197 -17.27 -1.58 -2.47
CA GLU A 197 -17.57 -2.21 -3.77
C GLU A 197 -17.03 -3.65 -3.79
N ALA A 198 -15.83 -3.89 -3.27
CA ALA A 198 -15.26 -5.23 -3.12
C ALA A 198 -16.13 -6.13 -2.24
N ALA A 199 -16.52 -5.65 -1.06
CA ALA A 199 -17.40 -6.40 -0.16
C ALA A 199 -18.72 -6.80 -0.83
N ARG A 200 -19.35 -5.88 -1.58
CA ARG A 200 -20.58 -6.14 -2.33
C ARG A 200 -20.42 -7.19 -3.42
N SER A 201 -19.22 -7.34 -3.98
CA SER A 201 -18.88 -8.36 -4.96
C SER A 201 -18.40 -9.68 -4.33
N ASN A 202 -18.59 -9.90 -3.02
CA ASN A 202 -18.07 -11.04 -2.26
C ASN A 202 -16.55 -11.19 -2.37
N THR A 203 -15.82 -10.07 -2.39
CA THR A 203 -14.36 -10.03 -2.43
C THR A 203 -13.85 -9.43 -1.12
N SER A 204 -13.21 -10.26 -0.28
CA SER A 204 -12.50 -9.77 0.91
C SER A 204 -11.09 -9.34 0.54
N ILE A 205 -10.63 -8.18 1.03
CA ILE A 205 -9.30 -7.66 0.73
C ILE A 205 -8.41 -7.76 1.97
N TYR A 206 -7.34 -8.51 1.87
CA TYR A 206 -6.28 -8.57 2.87
C TYR A 206 -5.06 -7.82 2.34
N THR A 207 -4.57 -6.85 3.10
CA THR A 207 -3.39 -6.08 2.70
C THR A 207 -2.16 -6.55 3.46
N ILE A 208 -1.11 -6.89 2.72
CA ILE A 208 0.24 -7.10 3.24
C ILE A 208 0.99 -5.78 3.07
N PHE A 209 1.10 -5.03 4.15
CA PHE A 209 1.84 -3.78 4.18
C PHE A 209 3.32 -4.08 4.46
N LEU A 210 4.16 -3.87 3.44
CA LEU A 210 5.61 -4.01 3.54
C LEU A 210 6.20 -2.74 4.15
N ASP A 211 6.62 -2.83 5.39
CA ASP A 211 7.29 -1.71 6.05
C ASP A 211 8.72 -1.60 5.54
N THR A 212 8.94 -0.64 4.66
CA THR A 212 10.26 -0.34 4.05
C THR A 212 11.10 0.62 4.88
N SER A 213 10.62 1.08 6.04
CA SER A 213 11.28 2.09 6.87
C SER A 213 12.74 1.73 7.21
N ALA A 214 13.03 0.44 7.40
CA ALA A 214 14.39 -0.03 7.62
C ALA A 214 15.29 0.15 6.38
N ILE A 215 14.77 -0.11 5.17
CA ILE A 215 15.51 0.05 3.91
C ILE A 215 15.72 1.52 3.61
N ASP A 216 14.68 2.34 3.75
CA ASP A 216 14.75 3.78 3.56
C ASP A 216 15.74 4.43 4.53
N ARG A 217 15.94 3.85 5.72
CA ARG A 217 16.95 4.25 6.69
C ARG A 217 18.37 4.11 6.15
N PHE A 218 18.68 3.02 5.48
CA PHE A 218 20.02 2.79 4.90
C PHE A 218 20.25 3.65 3.65
N GLN A 219 19.25 3.86 2.83
CA GLN A 219 19.35 4.71 1.63
C GLN A 219 19.49 6.21 1.96
N ALA A 220 18.92 6.65 3.10
CA ALA A 220 18.98 8.04 3.53
C ALA A 220 20.19 8.39 4.40
N GLN A 221 21.16 7.49 4.58
CA GLN A 221 22.39 7.77 5.36
C GLN A 221 23.21 8.96 4.85
N GLY A 222 22.96 9.43 3.61
CA GLY A 222 23.58 10.64 3.07
C GLY A 222 22.72 11.91 3.16
N ARG A 223 21.52 11.86 3.74
CA ARG A 223 20.56 12.99 3.73
C ARG A 223 20.10 13.31 5.15
N GLY A 224 20.39 14.51 5.63
CA GLY A 224 20.33 14.97 7.01
C GLY A 224 18.98 15.06 7.73
N ALA A 225 17.97 14.23 7.40
CA ALA A 225 16.73 14.18 8.17
C ALA A 225 16.98 13.50 9.51
N GLU A 226 16.61 14.14 10.63
CA GLU A 226 16.64 13.53 11.96
C GLU A 226 15.75 12.28 11.99
N LYS A 227 16.38 11.13 12.11
CA LYS A 227 15.70 9.86 12.23
C LYS A 227 15.65 9.44 13.69
N ASN A 228 14.48 9.55 14.26
CA ASN A 228 14.16 8.95 15.54
C ASN A 228 12.98 7.99 15.41
N LEU A 229 12.84 7.06 16.36
CA LEU A 229 11.80 6.02 16.34
C LEU A 229 10.38 6.61 16.26
N THR A 230 10.15 7.78 16.85
CA THR A 230 8.85 8.47 16.84
C THR A 230 8.48 8.91 15.40
N ASN A 231 9.44 9.47 14.68
CA ASN A 231 9.27 9.93 13.32
C ASN A 231 9.02 8.76 12.37
N GLU A 232 9.78 7.67 12.51
CA GLU A 232 9.59 6.45 11.70
C GLU A 232 8.23 5.81 11.95
N SER A 233 7.78 5.75 13.21
CA SER A 233 6.46 5.25 13.56
C SER A 233 5.34 6.09 12.93
N ARG A 234 5.48 7.42 12.93
CA ARG A 234 4.49 8.31 12.31
C ARG A 234 4.47 8.16 10.78
N ASP A 235 5.64 8.04 10.14
CA ASP A 235 5.74 7.81 8.70
C ASP A 235 5.07 6.47 8.30
N SER A 236 5.36 5.39 9.04
CA SER A 236 4.72 4.09 8.82
C SER A 236 3.20 4.13 9.08
N GLU A 237 2.75 4.92 10.07
CA GLU A 237 1.33 5.12 10.34
C GLU A 237 0.61 5.82 9.18
N VAL A 238 1.16 6.92 8.68
CA VAL A 238 0.60 7.68 7.55
C VAL A 238 0.49 6.82 6.29
N LEU A 239 1.49 5.95 6.04
CA LEU A 239 1.50 5.06 4.88
C LEU A 239 0.53 3.87 5.02
N GLY A 240 0.33 3.36 6.24
CA GLY A 240 -0.44 2.13 6.47
C GLY A 240 -1.90 2.36 6.86
N ARG A 241 -2.25 3.48 7.50
CA ARG A 241 -3.58 3.74 8.06
C ARG A 241 -4.71 3.61 7.04
N TRP A 242 -4.48 4.19 5.86
CA TRP A 242 -5.48 4.13 4.82
C TRP A 242 -5.69 2.71 4.29
N LEU A 243 -4.61 1.94 4.12
CA LEU A 243 -4.68 0.54 3.69
C LEU A 243 -5.47 -0.32 4.69
N ASP A 244 -5.37 -0.02 5.99
CA ASP A 244 -6.14 -0.67 7.05
C ASP A 244 -7.64 -0.38 6.91
N GLN A 245 -8.00 0.89 6.74
CA GLN A 245 -9.40 1.29 6.52
C GLN A 245 -9.99 0.68 5.24
N PHE A 246 -9.21 0.64 4.16
CA PHE A 246 -9.57 0.03 2.89
C PHE A 246 -9.86 -1.47 3.05
N SER A 247 -8.94 -2.20 3.67
CA SER A 247 -9.08 -3.64 3.91
C SER A 247 -10.27 -3.92 4.83
N GLY A 248 -10.44 -3.16 5.91
CA GLY A 248 -11.56 -3.28 6.82
C GLY A 248 -12.90 -3.02 6.13
N ALA A 249 -12.99 -2.01 5.25
CA ALA A 249 -14.21 -1.74 4.47
C ALA A 249 -14.57 -2.88 3.49
N ALA A 250 -13.60 -3.68 3.08
CA ALA A 250 -13.75 -4.86 2.23
C ALA A 250 -13.97 -6.17 3.02
N GLY A 251 -14.09 -6.10 4.35
CA GLY A 251 -14.27 -7.28 5.19
C GLY A 251 -13.02 -8.14 5.36
N GLY A 252 -11.83 -7.56 5.19
CA GLY A 252 -10.53 -8.18 5.43
C GLY A 252 -9.75 -7.44 6.52
N ALA A 253 -8.41 -7.49 6.44
CA ALA A 253 -7.52 -6.90 7.43
C ALA A 253 -6.17 -6.50 6.82
N LEU A 254 -5.45 -5.62 7.51
CA LEU A 254 -4.06 -5.28 7.18
C LEU A 254 -3.09 -6.06 8.05
N PHE A 255 -2.04 -6.60 7.42
CA PHE A 255 -0.91 -7.25 8.07
C PHE A 255 0.36 -6.46 7.79
N ARG A 256 0.99 -5.93 8.83
CA ARG A 256 2.29 -5.28 8.72
C ARG A 256 3.39 -6.34 8.72
N VAL A 257 4.23 -6.28 7.70
CA VAL A 257 5.33 -7.22 7.50
C VAL A 257 6.61 -6.43 7.35
N GLN A 258 7.56 -6.70 8.23
CA GLN A 258 8.93 -6.21 8.00
C GLN A 258 9.53 -7.01 6.85
N THR A 259 10.27 -6.34 5.97
CA THR A 259 10.97 -6.94 4.84
C THR A 259 11.71 -8.22 5.26
N GLY A 260 11.40 -9.34 4.61
CA GLY A 260 11.97 -10.66 4.92
C GLY A 260 11.26 -11.49 6.01
N ARG A 261 10.13 -11.06 6.59
CA ARG A 261 9.40 -11.77 7.66
C ARG A 261 7.91 -11.99 7.37
N GLY A 262 7.54 -12.24 6.12
CA GLY A 262 6.13 -12.40 5.69
C GLY A 262 5.36 -13.61 6.24
N GLU A 263 6.03 -14.59 6.84
CA GLU A 263 5.45 -15.90 7.14
C GLU A 263 4.22 -15.88 8.06
N GLN A 264 4.22 -15.05 9.10
CA GLN A 264 3.12 -14.98 10.07
C GLN A 264 1.85 -14.31 9.54
N ALA A 265 1.98 -13.46 8.51
CA ALA A 265 0.83 -12.79 7.90
C ALA A 265 -0.01 -13.77 7.07
N PHE A 266 0.62 -14.76 6.46
CA PHE A 266 -0.06 -15.71 5.56
C PHE A 266 -0.98 -16.67 6.29
N GLU A 267 -0.62 -17.11 7.50
CA GLU A 267 -1.44 -18.01 8.31
C GLU A 267 -2.81 -17.43 8.70
N ARG A 268 -2.95 -16.12 8.61
CA ARG A 268 -4.20 -15.41 8.94
C ARG A 268 -5.07 -15.11 7.73
N VAL A 269 -4.52 -15.20 6.53
CA VAL A 269 -5.23 -15.00 5.26
C VAL A 269 -5.77 -16.31 4.72
N LEU A 270 -5.07 -17.42 4.96
CA LEU A 270 -5.42 -18.78 4.55
C LEU A 270 -6.42 -19.42 5.49
#